data_b997ab38ac736a98cb098bbf6fe4ae5c
#
_entry.id   b997ab38ac736a98cb098bbf6fe4ae5c
#
_cell.length_a   1.000
_cell.length_b   1.000
_cell.length_c   1.000
_cell.angle_alpha   90.00
_cell.angle_beta   90.00
_cell.angle_gamma   90.00
#
_symmetry.space_group_name_H-M   'P 1'
#
loop_
_entity.id
_entity.type
_entity.pdbx_description
1 polymer ?
#
loop_
_entity_poly.entity_id
_entity_poly.type
_entity_poly.pdbx_seq_one_letter_code
_entity_poly.pdbx_strand_id
1 'polypeptide(L)'
;MMKRTFKTVFAVLLLVCFTQSCEDRLDLLPEDERITADQAFEDPEAYKEFLAKIYAGISLSGQQGPAGSPDLAGLDEGFSNYLRLYWKMQQLTTDEAIIGWNDGTIQDLHGQVWTAGNEFIRTMYTRLMYQVSLTNEFLRQTTDDKLSSRGVDADLRAEIQVFRAETRFMRALSYWHLMDLFANPPFVTENDAVGAFLPQQIQRADLFNYIESELLDIVDEMAAPRQNEYGRADRAAAWMLLGKLYLNAEVYTNTPRYNDVITYTENIINAGYTIPQIPYFHLFLADNDSNGAQEEVIFTIPFDGLRTQAFGGMTFLTHAPVGGSMNPAEFGINGGWFGIRTTPTFVEQFPNEENSADGRALLYTDGQNKDIEEVGPFNQGYAVAKYRNVDVNGVPGSDASGDHTDIDFPMFRLADVYLMYAEAVLRGGGGSASTAVSYINELRQRAYGDTSGNITQGDLTLDFIIDERSRELYWECHRRTDLVRFGQFSDQGVWQWKGGVQQGVTTEAFRDLMPIPETDLSLNTNLEQNPGY
;
A
#
# COMPACT_ATOMS: atom_id res chain seq x y z
N MET A 1 44.86 12.79 -69.40
CA MET A 1 43.62 13.34 -68.82
C MET A 1 42.64 12.25 -68.41
N MET A 2 42.42 11.20 -69.17
CA MET A 2 41.43 10.10 -68.94
C MET A 2 41.66 9.26 -67.67
N LYS A 3 42.92 9.05 -67.20
CA LYS A 3 43.18 8.28 -65.96
C LYS A 3 42.86 9.02 -64.63
N ARG A 4 42.76 10.35 -64.63
CA ARG A 4 42.41 11.15 -63.48
C ARG A 4 40.88 11.20 -63.29
N THR A 5 40.15 11.31 -64.42
CA THR A 5 38.63 11.31 -64.38
C THR A 5 38.06 9.97 -63.89
N PHE A 6 38.71 8.85 -64.28
CA PHE A 6 38.26 7.52 -63.85
C PHE A 6 38.43 7.28 -62.33
N LYS A 7 39.54 7.80 -61.76
CA LYS A 7 39.73 7.72 -60.27
C LYS A 7 38.79 8.60 -59.51
N THR A 8 38.38 9.75 -60.01
CA THR A 8 37.42 10.66 -59.35
C THR A 8 35.99 10.10 -59.44
N VAL A 9 35.59 9.54 -60.57
CA VAL A 9 34.28 8.89 -60.74
C VAL A 9 34.17 7.63 -59.86
N PHE A 10 35.26 6.84 -59.78
CA PHE A 10 35.29 5.65 -58.92
C PHE A 10 35.23 6.01 -57.41
N ALA A 11 35.94 7.10 -57.03
CA ALA A 11 35.90 7.61 -55.64
C ALA A 11 34.53 8.20 -55.28
N VAL A 12 33.82 8.87 -56.17
CA VAL A 12 32.46 9.38 -55.98
C VAL A 12 31.44 8.23 -55.93
N LEU A 13 31.59 7.20 -56.78
CA LEU A 13 30.73 6.00 -56.72
C LEU A 13 30.93 5.22 -55.40
N LEU A 14 32.18 5.10 -54.88
CA LEU A 14 32.42 4.50 -53.59
C LEU A 14 31.81 5.31 -52.42
N LEU A 15 31.85 6.65 -52.51
CA LEU A 15 31.26 7.53 -51.49
C LEU A 15 29.71 7.41 -51.44
N VAL A 16 29.07 7.24 -52.62
CA VAL A 16 27.61 7.07 -52.70
C VAL A 16 27.16 5.68 -52.19
N CYS A 17 28.03 4.65 -52.27
CA CYS A 17 27.73 3.34 -51.69
C CYS A 17 27.82 3.29 -50.15
N PHE A 18 28.50 4.26 -49.51
CA PHE A 18 28.56 4.34 -48.03
C PHE A 18 27.46 5.19 -47.39
N THR A 19 26.62 5.87 -48.19
CA THR A 19 25.47 6.65 -47.66
C THR A 19 24.15 5.89 -47.68
N GLN A 20 24.12 4.65 -48.13
CA GLN A 20 23.01 3.73 -47.86
C GLN A 20 23.28 3.07 -46.51
N SER A 21 23.17 3.84 -45.44
CA SER A 21 23.04 3.32 -44.09
C SER A 21 21.73 2.56 -44.02
N CYS A 22 21.80 1.31 -43.63
CA CYS A 22 20.62 0.49 -43.36
C CYS A 22 19.90 1.04 -42.11
N GLU A 23 19.11 2.12 -42.24
CA GLU A 23 18.21 2.56 -41.18
C GLU A 23 17.10 1.52 -40.97
N ASP A 24 16.62 0.84 -42.01
CA ASP A 24 15.56 -0.17 -41.98
C ASP A 24 15.95 -1.50 -41.25
N ARG A 25 17.19 -1.67 -40.79
CA ARG A 25 17.62 -2.88 -40.08
C ARG A 25 17.75 -2.72 -38.58
N LEU A 26 17.47 -1.54 -38.03
CA LEU A 26 17.48 -1.28 -36.60
C LEU A 26 16.08 -1.42 -35.97
N ASP A 27 15.04 -1.33 -36.79
CA ASP A 27 13.61 -1.52 -36.35
C ASP A 27 13.13 -2.95 -36.67
N LEU A 28 13.92 -3.96 -36.34
CA LEU A 28 13.47 -5.34 -36.43
C LEU A 28 12.44 -5.64 -35.34
N LEU A 29 11.27 -6.11 -35.74
CA LEU A 29 10.34 -6.73 -34.83
C LEU A 29 11.02 -7.93 -34.14
N PRO A 30 10.71 -8.22 -32.88
CA PRO A 30 11.24 -9.39 -32.19
C PRO A 30 10.97 -10.67 -33.02
N GLU A 31 12.01 -11.46 -33.31
CA GLU A 31 11.87 -12.73 -34.05
C GLU A 31 11.42 -13.89 -33.15
N ASP A 32 11.25 -13.65 -31.84
CA ASP A 32 10.99 -14.64 -30.79
C ASP A 32 9.50 -14.65 -30.32
N GLU A 33 8.59 -14.28 -31.20
CA GLU A 33 7.12 -14.23 -30.95
C GLU A 33 6.69 -13.22 -29.87
N ARG A 34 7.59 -12.38 -29.33
CA ARG A 34 7.21 -11.28 -28.45
C ARG A 34 6.50 -10.21 -29.23
N ILE A 35 5.30 -9.84 -28.76
CA ILE A 35 4.54 -8.72 -29.28
C ILE A 35 5.12 -7.39 -28.78
N THR A 36 5.26 -6.41 -29.67
CA THR A 36 5.61 -5.04 -29.28
C THR A 36 4.43 -4.35 -28.61
N ALA A 37 4.69 -3.27 -27.87
CA ALA A 37 3.62 -2.47 -27.28
C ALA A 37 2.63 -1.97 -28.35
N ASP A 38 3.12 -1.54 -29.53
CA ASP A 38 2.24 -1.07 -30.60
C ASP A 38 1.33 -2.18 -31.13
N GLN A 39 1.84 -3.42 -31.28
CA GLN A 39 1.01 -4.58 -31.66
C GLN A 39 0.01 -4.96 -30.55
N ALA A 40 0.41 -4.91 -29.28
CA ALA A 40 -0.49 -5.23 -28.17
C ALA A 40 -1.69 -4.26 -28.10
N PHE A 41 -1.44 -2.97 -28.30
CA PHE A 41 -2.48 -1.94 -28.25
C PHE A 41 -3.26 -1.75 -29.58
N GLU A 42 -3.10 -2.64 -30.56
CA GLU A 42 -4.05 -2.77 -31.69
C GLU A 42 -5.38 -3.40 -31.21
N ASP A 43 -5.34 -4.18 -30.13
CA ASP A 43 -6.54 -4.74 -29.50
C ASP A 43 -7.17 -3.70 -28.55
N PRO A 44 -8.44 -3.33 -28.74
CA PRO A 44 -9.16 -2.41 -27.84
C PRO A 44 -9.22 -2.86 -26.37
N GLU A 45 -9.24 -4.17 -26.11
CA GLU A 45 -9.27 -4.73 -24.75
C GLU A 45 -7.94 -4.56 -24.02
N ALA A 46 -6.82 -4.43 -24.74
CA ALA A 46 -5.49 -4.31 -24.15
C ALA A 46 -5.35 -3.10 -23.21
N TYR A 47 -6.11 -2.04 -23.41
CA TYR A 47 -6.11 -0.87 -22.51
C TYR A 47 -6.67 -1.22 -21.14
N LYS A 48 -7.77 -1.97 -21.07
CA LYS A 48 -8.37 -2.42 -19.81
C LYS A 48 -7.52 -3.52 -19.15
N GLU A 49 -6.94 -4.43 -19.93
CA GLU A 49 -6.04 -5.47 -19.47
C GLU A 49 -4.77 -4.89 -18.82
N PHE A 50 -4.20 -3.83 -19.42
CA PHE A 50 -3.03 -3.17 -18.84
C PHE A 50 -3.40 -2.43 -17.54
N LEU A 51 -4.55 -1.76 -17.50
CA LEU A 51 -5.08 -1.17 -16.25
C LEU A 51 -5.23 -2.26 -15.18
N ALA A 52 -5.81 -3.42 -15.52
CA ALA A 52 -5.94 -4.55 -14.61
C ALA A 52 -4.56 -5.04 -14.09
N LYS A 53 -3.51 -5.03 -14.94
CA LYS A 53 -2.12 -5.34 -14.49
C LYS A 53 -1.61 -4.32 -13.48
N ILE A 54 -1.95 -3.03 -13.60
CA ILE A 54 -1.59 -1.99 -12.63
C ILE A 54 -2.24 -2.27 -11.28
N TYR A 55 -3.54 -2.61 -11.26
CA TYR A 55 -4.23 -3.00 -10.02
C TYR A 55 -3.70 -4.33 -9.46
N ALA A 56 -3.45 -5.31 -10.31
CA ALA A 56 -2.87 -6.59 -9.90
C ALA A 56 -1.50 -6.43 -9.22
N GLY A 57 -0.75 -5.37 -9.53
CA GLY A 57 0.55 -5.08 -8.91
C GLY A 57 0.49 -4.83 -7.40
N ILE A 58 -0.68 -4.52 -6.83
CA ILE A 58 -0.88 -4.36 -5.38
C ILE A 58 -1.52 -5.59 -4.72
N SER A 59 -2.13 -6.52 -5.48
CA SER A 59 -2.73 -7.76 -4.97
C SER A 59 -1.86 -8.99 -5.20
N LEU A 60 -1.24 -9.10 -6.37
CA LEU A 60 -0.42 -10.23 -6.79
C LEU A 60 1.07 -9.92 -6.74
N SER A 61 1.88 -10.97 -6.68
CA SER A 61 3.35 -10.88 -6.72
C SER A 61 3.90 -10.97 -8.15
N GLY A 62 3.14 -11.59 -9.07
CA GLY A 62 3.49 -11.80 -10.47
C GLY A 62 2.36 -12.49 -11.25
N GLN A 63 2.61 -12.81 -12.53
CA GLN A 63 1.58 -13.33 -13.43
C GLN A 63 1.45 -14.88 -13.46
N GLN A 64 2.36 -15.60 -12.81
CA GLN A 64 2.45 -17.07 -12.96
C GLN A 64 1.76 -17.86 -11.84
N GLY A 65 0.92 -17.23 -11.03
CA GLY A 65 0.22 -17.87 -9.91
C GLY A 65 1.12 -18.10 -8.68
N PRO A 66 0.59 -18.82 -7.67
CA PRO A 66 1.27 -18.97 -6.39
C PRO A 66 2.57 -19.77 -6.55
N ALA A 67 3.62 -19.31 -5.86
CA ALA A 67 4.98 -19.86 -5.91
C ALA A 67 5.60 -19.91 -7.33
N GLY A 68 5.02 -19.16 -8.29
CA GLY A 68 5.58 -18.97 -9.62
C GLY A 68 6.69 -17.91 -9.67
N SER A 69 7.01 -17.45 -10.87
CA SER A 69 8.01 -16.37 -11.03
C SER A 69 7.40 -15.03 -10.61
N PRO A 70 7.94 -14.36 -9.58
CA PRO A 70 7.48 -13.03 -9.20
C PRO A 70 7.90 -11.98 -10.24
N ASP A 71 7.19 -10.84 -10.24
CA ASP A 71 7.60 -9.67 -11.05
C ASP A 71 8.97 -9.12 -10.61
N LEU A 72 9.35 -9.33 -9.36
CA LEU A 72 10.60 -8.87 -8.77
C LEU A 72 11.49 -10.05 -8.39
N ALA A 73 12.75 -9.99 -8.83
CA ALA A 73 13.77 -10.98 -8.47
C ALA A 73 14.36 -10.72 -7.07
N GLY A 74 14.90 -11.77 -6.47
CA GLY A 74 15.72 -11.68 -5.25
C GLY A 74 15.01 -11.99 -3.94
N LEU A 75 13.69 -12.20 -3.96
CA LEU A 75 12.92 -12.80 -2.87
C LEU A 75 11.94 -13.84 -3.42
N ASP A 76 11.50 -14.72 -2.54
CA ASP A 76 10.38 -15.63 -2.78
C ASP A 76 9.11 -14.88 -3.21
N GLU A 77 8.26 -15.54 -3.99
CA GLU A 77 7.03 -14.97 -4.53
C GLU A 77 6.19 -14.32 -3.43
N GLY A 78 5.82 -15.06 -2.39
CA GLY A 78 4.98 -14.57 -1.32
C GLY A 78 5.58 -13.39 -0.56
N PHE A 79 6.90 -13.38 -0.35
CA PHE A 79 7.60 -12.27 0.32
C PHE A 79 7.66 -11.00 -0.52
N SER A 80 7.62 -11.10 -1.85
CA SER A 80 7.70 -9.95 -2.76
C SER A 80 6.36 -9.26 -3.02
N ASN A 81 5.26 -9.78 -2.45
CA ASN A 81 3.92 -9.20 -2.58
C ASN A 81 3.84 -7.80 -1.93
N TYR A 82 3.19 -6.86 -2.62
CA TYR A 82 3.04 -5.47 -2.16
C TYR A 82 2.41 -5.37 -0.77
N LEU A 83 1.22 -5.98 -0.56
CA LEU A 83 0.49 -5.84 0.70
C LEU A 83 1.26 -6.48 1.86
N ARG A 84 1.88 -7.66 1.65
CA ARG A 84 2.73 -8.31 2.67
C ARG A 84 3.94 -7.46 3.04
N LEU A 85 4.59 -6.80 2.07
CA LEU A 85 5.71 -5.88 2.31
C LEU A 85 5.24 -4.60 3.00
N TYR A 86 4.16 -3.98 2.52
CA TYR A 86 3.63 -2.76 3.08
C TYR A 86 3.17 -2.95 4.53
N TRP A 87 2.48 -4.07 4.82
CA TRP A 87 2.14 -4.44 6.18
C TRP A 87 3.39 -4.58 7.08
N LYS A 88 4.46 -5.21 6.60
CA LYS A 88 5.71 -5.30 7.37
C LYS A 88 6.29 -3.91 7.68
N MET A 89 6.26 -2.99 6.73
CA MET A 89 6.78 -1.63 6.96
C MET A 89 5.89 -0.85 7.92
N GLN A 90 4.58 -0.99 7.84
CA GLN A 90 3.63 -0.17 8.59
C GLN A 90 3.21 -0.75 9.94
N GLN A 91 3.28 -2.08 10.11
CA GLN A 91 2.81 -2.76 11.32
C GLN A 91 3.92 -3.48 12.07
N LEU A 92 4.73 -4.29 11.37
CA LEU A 92 5.77 -5.08 12.03
C LEU A 92 6.87 -4.23 12.65
N THR A 93 7.02 -2.98 12.26
CA THR A 93 7.98 -2.04 12.84
C THR A 93 7.45 -1.31 14.08
N THR A 94 6.25 -1.65 14.56
CA THR A 94 5.51 -0.90 15.58
C THR A 94 5.17 -1.73 16.82
N ASP A 95 4.45 -1.12 17.75
CA ASP A 95 3.91 -1.74 18.95
C ASP A 95 2.77 -2.74 18.70
N GLU A 96 2.28 -2.88 17.45
CA GLU A 96 1.13 -3.73 17.13
C GLU A 96 1.51 -5.16 16.71
N ALA A 97 2.77 -5.43 16.36
CA ALA A 97 3.15 -6.74 15.85
C ALA A 97 4.59 -7.17 16.18
N ILE A 98 4.75 -8.48 16.33
CA ILE A 98 6.05 -9.16 16.43
C ILE A 98 6.04 -10.43 15.60
N ILE A 99 7.19 -10.83 15.04
CA ILE A 99 7.32 -12.02 14.20
C ILE A 99 8.33 -13.02 14.79
N GLY A 100 7.92 -14.29 14.86
CA GLY A 100 8.77 -15.37 15.35
C GLY A 100 9.69 -16.00 14.31
N TRP A 101 9.40 -15.77 13.01
CA TRP A 101 10.25 -16.29 11.94
C TRP A 101 11.61 -15.59 11.92
N ASN A 102 12.60 -16.31 11.38
CA ASN A 102 13.98 -15.83 11.29
C ASN A 102 14.49 -15.80 9.83
N ASP A 103 13.57 -15.63 8.88
CA ASP A 103 13.91 -15.53 7.47
C ASP A 103 14.72 -14.26 7.20
N GLY A 104 15.97 -14.43 6.77
CA GLY A 104 16.87 -13.32 6.45
C GLY A 104 16.90 -12.22 7.53
N THR A 105 16.57 -11.01 7.13
CA THR A 105 16.59 -9.82 7.99
C THR A 105 15.20 -9.41 8.52
N ILE A 106 14.23 -10.35 8.60
CA ILE A 106 12.85 -10.01 8.96
C ILE A 106 12.71 -9.49 10.40
N GLN A 107 13.50 -10.05 11.34
CA GLN A 107 13.44 -9.66 12.75
C GLN A 107 14.02 -8.26 13.00
N ASP A 108 14.84 -7.74 12.10
CA ASP A 108 15.32 -6.36 12.17
C ASP A 108 14.17 -5.35 12.17
N LEU A 109 13.02 -5.72 11.57
CA LEU A 109 11.85 -4.84 11.44
C LEU A 109 11.18 -4.59 12.79
N HIS A 110 10.81 -5.64 13.53
CA HIS A 110 10.20 -5.44 14.86
C HIS A 110 11.19 -4.93 15.89
N GLY A 111 12.48 -5.22 15.70
CA GLY A 111 13.55 -4.69 16.54
C GLY A 111 13.92 -3.24 16.21
N GLN A 112 13.49 -2.68 15.09
CA GLN A 112 13.95 -1.38 14.58
C GLN A 112 15.49 -1.28 14.51
N VAL A 113 16.16 -2.37 14.06
CA VAL A 113 17.62 -2.47 13.97
C VAL A 113 18.10 -2.68 12.52
N TRP A 114 17.24 -2.41 11.53
CA TRP A 114 17.54 -2.56 10.12
C TRP A 114 18.68 -1.68 9.63
N THR A 115 19.30 -2.11 8.54
CA THR A 115 20.34 -1.39 7.79
C THR A 115 19.90 -1.19 6.34
N ALA A 116 20.69 -0.45 5.54
CA ALA A 116 20.47 -0.27 4.11
C ALA A 116 20.57 -1.59 3.28
N GLY A 117 21.07 -2.67 3.90
CA GLY A 117 21.11 -4.02 3.33
C GLY A 117 19.87 -4.86 3.61
N ASN A 118 18.87 -4.39 4.38
CA ASN A 118 17.66 -5.15 4.67
C ASN A 118 16.88 -5.49 3.40
N GLU A 119 16.66 -6.79 3.15
CA GLU A 119 16.06 -7.29 1.91
C GLU A 119 14.58 -6.94 1.76
N PHE A 120 13.82 -6.87 2.86
CA PHE A 120 12.39 -6.54 2.83
C PHE A 120 12.18 -5.06 2.53
N ILE A 121 12.99 -4.17 3.11
CA ILE A 121 12.98 -2.73 2.82
C ILE A 121 13.36 -2.50 1.35
N ARG A 122 14.42 -3.15 0.86
CA ARG A 122 14.82 -3.10 -0.54
C ARG A 122 13.71 -3.56 -1.47
N THR A 123 13.06 -4.67 -1.15
CA THR A 123 12.01 -5.22 -2.02
C THR A 123 10.76 -4.35 -2.02
N MET A 124 10.38 -3.73 -0.88
CA MET A 124 9.29 -2.74 -0.85
C MET A 124 9.60 -1.53 -1.74
N TYR A 125 10.80 -0.97 -1.62
CA TYR A 125 11.27 0.12 -2.47
C TYR A 125 11.20 -0.25 -3.96
N THR A 126 11.73 -1.41 -4.33
CA THR A 126 11.70 -1.90 -5.72
C THR A 126 10.26 -2.15 -6.21
N ARG A 127 9.38 -2.68 -5.37
CA ARG A 127 7.95 -2.90 -5.69
C ARG A 127 7.25 -1.59 -6.02
N LEU A 128 7.47 -0.55 -5.24
CA LEU A 128 6.89 0.77 -5.47
C LEU A 128 7.43 1.40 -6.78
N MET A 129 8.73 1.31 -7.03
CA MET A 129 9.34 1.81 -8.27
C MET A 129 8.89 1.02 -9.51
N TYR A 130 8.68 -0.29 -9.37
CA TYR A 130 8.08 -1.11 -10.43
C TYR A 130 6.66 -0.65 -10.76
N GLN A 131 5.85 -0.38 -9.73
CA GLN A 131 4.48 0.15 -9.90
C GLN A 131 4.49 1.51 -10.61
N VAL A 132 5.39 2.42 -10.23
CA VAL A 132 5.60 3.70 -10.94
C VAL A 132 5.96 3.46 -12.41
N SER A 133 6.81 2.46 -12.69
CA SER A 133 7.22 2.14 -14.07
C SER A 133 6.05 1.63 -14.91
N LEU A 134 5.19 0.78 -14.36
CA LEU A 134 3.96 0.30 -15.03
C LEU A 134 3.02 1.45 -15.35
N THR A 135 2.77 2.32 -14.38
CA THR A 135 1.89 3.49 -14.58
C THR A 135 2.42 4.45 -15.63
N ASN A 136 3.73 4.73 -15.61
CA ASN A 136 4.36 5.57 -16.62
C ASN A 136 4.26 4.96 -18.02
N GLU A 137 4.40 3.63 -18.16
CA GLU A 137 4.28 2.98 -19.46
C GLU A 137 2.84 3.06 -20.00
N PHE A 138 1.82 2.83 -19.17
CA PHE A 138 0.43 3.01 -19.59
C PHE A 138 0.18 4.44 -20.09
N LEU A 139 0.65 5.45 -19.36
CA LEU A 139 0.48 6.86 -19.74
C LEU A 139 1.20 7.19 -21.06
N ARG A 140 2.40 6.63 -21.31
CA ARG A 140 3.11 6.75 -22.59
C ARG A 140 2.36 6.11 -23.75
N GLN A 141 1.72 4.97 -23.51
CA GLN A 141 0.99 4.23 -24.55
C GLN A 141 -0.39 4.80 -24.86
N THR A 142 -0.90 5.69 -24.02
CA THR A 142 -2.26 6.27 -24.14
C THR A 142 -2.26 7.77 -24.41
N THR A 143 -1.19 8.32 -24.99
CA THR A 143 -1.18 9.73 -25.44
C THR A 143 -2.13 9.93 -26.62
N ASP A 144 -2.65 11.14 -26.80
CA ASP A 144 -3.57 11.50 -27.89
C ASP A 144 -3.01 11.14 -29.26
N ASP A 145 -1.71 11.34 -29.49
CA ASP A 145 -1.03 11.00 -30.74
C ASP A 145 -1.07 9.49 -31.00
N LYS A 146 -0.76 8.66 -29.98
CA LYS A 146 -0.82 7.19 -30.10
C LYS A 146 -2.24 6.68 -30.29
N LEU A 147 -3.21 7.19 -29.52
CA LEU A 147 -4.60 6.82 -29.70
C LEU A 147 -5.11 7.19 -31.12
N SER A 148 -4.67 8.34 -31.64
CA SER A 148 -5.01 8.78 -33.00
C SER A 148 -4.37 7.88 -34.06
N SER A 149 -3.10 7.55 -33.92
CA SER A 149 -2.37 6.70 -34.89
C SER A 149 -2.95 5.27 -34.94
N ARG A 150 -3.45 4.77 -33.82
CA ARG A 150 -4.10 3.45 -33.71
C ARG A 150 -5.59 3.47 -34.10
N GLY A 151 -6.14 4.64 -34.45
CA GLY A 151 -7.55 4.76 -34.89
C GLY A 151 -8.57 4.50 -33.77
N VAL A 152 -8.20 4.71 -32.50
CA VAL A 152 -9.09 4.52 -31.35
C VAL A 152 -10.29 5.46 -31.49
N ASP A 153 -11.51 4.93 -31.37
CA ASP A 153 -12.75 5.69 -31.50
C ASP A 153 -13.04 6.60 -30.30
N ALA A 154 -14.07 7.43 -30.39
CA ALA A 154 -14.38 8.44 -29.39
C ALA A 154 -14.85 7.83 -28.05
N ASP A 155 -15.60 6.72 -28.11
CA ASP A 155 -16.17 6.10 -26.91
C ASP A 155 -15.06 5.44 -26.10
N LEU A 156 -14.19 4.64 -26.74
CA LEU A 156 -13.02 4.03 -26.08
C LEU A 156 -12.03 5.10 -25.58
N ARG A 157 -11.87 6.23 -26.32
CA ARG A 157 -11.04 7.34 -25.82
C ARG A 157 -11.57 7.93 -24.52
N ALA A 158 -12.89 8.10 -24.41
CA ALA A 158 -13.50 8.60 -23.17
C ALA A 158 -13.26 7.62 -22.00
N GLU A 159 -13.35 6.32 -22.23
CA GLU A 159 -13.02 5.30 -21.24
C GLU A 159 -11.53 5.32 -20.85
N ILE A 160 -10.63 5.42 -21.84
CA ILE A 160 -9.18 5.51 -21.59
C ILE A 160 -8.83 6.76 -20.78
N GLN A 161 -9.53 7.89 -20.89
CA GLN A 161 -9.29 9.05 -20.03
C GLN A 161 -9.54 8.72 -18.55
N VAL A 162 -10.62 7.97 -18.24
CA VAL A 162 -10.86 7.48 -16.87
C VAL A 162 -9.74 6.54 -16.43
N PHE A 163 -9.31 5.61 -17.28
CA PHE A 163 -8.18 4.71 -17.00
C PHE A 163 -6.88 5.47 -16.73
N ARG A 164 -6.63 6.56 -17.46
CA ARG A 164 -5.47 7.44 -17.24
C ARG A 164 -5.54 8.13 -15.87
N ALA A 165 -6.72 8.62 -15.48
CA ALA A 165 -6.92 9.23 -14.17
C ALA A 165 -6.67 8.20 -13.03
N GLU A 166 -7.20 6.98 -13.15
CA GLU A 166 -6.93 5.90 -12.21
C GLU A 166 -5.45 5.50 -12.17
N THR A 167 -4.80 5.45 -13.33
CA THR A 167 -3.35 5.16 -13.43
C THR A 167 -2.52 6.25 -12.72
N ARG A 168 -2.87 7.53 -12.88
CA ARG A 168 -2.23 8.64 -12.17
C ARG A 168 -2.48 8.56 -10.66
N PHE A 169 -3.68 8.15 -10.24
CA PHE A 169 -3.96 7.85 -8.82
C PHE A 169 -3.04 6.75 -8.28
N MET A 170 -2.89 5.63 -8.99
CA MET A 170 -2.02 4.52 -8.57
C MET A 170 -0.54 4.92 -8.51
N ARG A 171 -0.10 5.82 -9.40
CA ARG A 171 1.24 6.43 -9.35
C ARG A 171 1.40 7.34 -8.13
N ALA A 172 0.43 8.20 -7.88
CA ALA A 172 0.41 9.09 -6.72
C ALA A 172 0.42 8.29 -5.40
N LEU A 173 -0.34 7.20 -5.31
CA LEU A 173 -0.33 6.27 -4.16
C LEU A 173 1.05 5.66 -3.96
N SER A 174 1.71 5.19 -5.03
CA SER A 174 3.05 4.61 -4.97
C SER A 174 4.10 5.63 -4.53
N TYR A 175 4.04 6.85 -5.06
CA TYR A 175 4.92 7.95 -4.65
C TYR A 175 4.64 8.43 -3.22
N TRP A 176 3.38 8.40 -2.76
CA TRP A 176 3.07 8.70 -1.36
C TRP A 176 3.73 7.70 -0.42
N HIS A 177 3.67 6.39 -0.73
CA HIS A 177 4.38 5.38 0.06
C HIS A 177 5.91 5.55 0.02
N LEU A 178 6.47 5.87 -1.16
CA LEU A 178 7.90 6.18 -1.30
C LEU A 178 8.29 7.40 -0.45
N MET A 179 7.48 8.45 -0.45
CA MET A 179 7.70 9.65 0.34
C MET A 179 7.59 9.41 1.84
N ASP A 180 6.59 8.62 2.28
CA ASP A 180 6.38 8.30 3.70
C ASP A 180 7.52 7.44 4.25
N LEU A 181 7.92 6.40 3.50
CA LEU A 181 8.92 5.43 3.95
C LEU A 181 10.35 5.93 3.74
N PHE A 182 10.67 6.55 2.60
CA PHE A 182 12.04 6.82 2.15
C PHE A 182 12.37 8.31 1.96
N ALA A 183 11.43 9.21 2.18
CA ALA A 183 11.51 10.66 1.99
C ALA A 183 11.88 11.09 0.57
N ASN A 184 13.09 10.81 0.11
CA ASN A 184 13.66 11.34 -1.13
C ASN A 184 13.98 10.19 -2.12
N PRO A 185 12.99 9.59 -2.80
CA PRO A 185 13.22 8.54 -3.78
C PRO A 185 13.73 9.10 -5.12
N PRO A 186 14.19 8.26 -6.07
CA PRO A 186 14.34 8.67 -7.46
C PRO A 186 12.98 9.03 -8.05
N PHE A 187 12.98 10.02 -8.95
CA PHE A 187 11.75 10.53 -9.55
C PHE A 187 11.74 10.33 -11.05
N VAL A 188 10.68 9.69 -11.55
CA VAL A 188 10.45 9.43 -12.97
C VAL A 188 8.98 9.54 -13.32
N THR A 189 8.69 10.06 -14.50
CA THR A 189 7.35 10.19 -15.08
C THR A 189 7.31 9.55 -16.47
N GLU A 190 6.15 9.58 -17.11
CA GLU A 190 5.97 9.16 -18.50
C GLU A 190 6.79 10.00 -19.50
N ASN A 191 7.24 11.19 -19.10
CA ASN A 191 8.02 12.10 -19.95
C ASN A 191 9.52 11.79 -19.94
N ASP A 192 9.98 10.96 -19.02
CA ASP A 192 11.39 10.58 -18.95
C ASP A 192 11.74 9.49 -19.97
N ALA A 193 13.01 9.43 -20.36
CA ALA A 193 13.48 8.46 -21.34
C ALA A 193 13.32 7.02 -20.83
N VAL A 194 12.93 6.11 -21.72
CA VAL A 194 12.94 4.67 -21.46
C VAL A 194 14.33 4.12 -21.71
N GLY A 195 14.84 3.29 -20.82
CA GLY A 195 16.14 2.63 -20.96
C GLY A 195 17.13 3.02 -19.86
N ALA A 196 18.41 2.90 -20.16
CA ALA A 196 19.48 3.06 -19.18
C ALA A 196 19.80 4.56 -18.95
N PHE A 197 19.07 5.20 -18.07
CA PHE A 197 19.42 6.50 -17.51
C PHE A 197 19.37 6.43 -15.98
N LEU A 198 20.03 7.35 -15.30
CA LEU A 198 20.06 7.43 -13.85
C LEU A 198 19.09 8.55 -13.39
N PRO A 199 17.92 8.21 -12.84
CA PRO A 199 16.96 9.21 -12.38
C PRO A 199 17.55 10.09 -11.28
N GLN A 200 17.14 11.35 -11.26
CA GLN A 200 17.47 12.27 -10.18
C GLN A 200 16.64 11.95 -8.94
N GLN A 201 17.21 12.20 -7.77
CA GLN A 201 16.48 12.15 -6.50
C GLN A 201 15.60 13.39 -6.38
N ILE A 202 14.34 13.21 -5.95
CA ILE A 202 13.44 14.32 -5.63
C ILE A 202 13.45 14.60 -4.12
N GLN A 203 13.35 15.86 -3.73
CA GLN A 203 13.21 16.24 -2.33
C GLN A 203 11.79 15.98 -1.83
N ARG A 204 11.65 15.58 -0.56
CA ARG A 204 10.37 15.18 0.05
C ARG A 204 9.27 16.23 -0.13
N ALA A 205 9.58 17.50 0.06
CA ALA A 205 8.62 18.60 -0.10
C ALA A 205 8.19 18.81 -1.57
N ASP A 206 9.11 18.61 -2.53
CA ASP A 206 8.80 18.70 -3.95
C ASP A 206 7.95 17.50 -4.40
N LEU A 207 8.22 16.31 -3.84
CA LEU A 207 7.41 15.12 -4.08
C LEU A 207 5.99 15.27 -3.49
N PHE A 208 5.86 15.90 -2.33
CA PHE A 208 4.56 16.28 -1.77
C PHE A 208 3.76 17.15 -2.74
N ASN A 209 4.38 18.21 -3.25
CA ASN A 209 3.75 19.12 -4.21
C ASN A 209 3.35 18.40 -5.52
N TYR A 210 4.19 17.49 -6.00
CA TYR A 210 3.88 16.67 -7.17
C TYR A 210 2.66 15.78 -6.94
N ILE A 211 2.63 15.04 -5.83
CA ILE A 211 1.51 14.16 -5.48
C ILE A 211 0.21 14.97 -5.33
N GLU A 212 0.28 16.11 -4.64
CA GLU A 212 -0.86 17.04 -4.50
C GLU A 212 -1.38 17.48 -5.87
N SER A 213 -0.49 17.95 -6.74
CA SER A 213 -0.87 18.40 -8.10
C SER A 213 -1.50 17.29 -8.92
N GLU A 214 -0.90 16.08 -8.94
CA GLU A 214 -1.44 14.93 -9.65
C GLU A 214 -2.87 14.61 -9.21
N LEU A 215 -3.11 14.54 -7.89
CA LEU A 215 -4.43 14.20 -7.35
C LEU A 215 -5.48 15.29 -7.62
N LEU A 216 -5.08 16.57 -7.50
CA LEU A 216 -5.99 17.69 -7.80
C LEU A 216 -6.39 17.75 -9.27
N ASP A 217 -5.47 17.42 -10.18
CA ASP A 217 -5.72 17.42 -11.62
C ASP A 217 -6.70 16.31 -12.04
N ILE A 218 -6.62 15.13 -11.40
CA ILE A 218 -7.41 13.96 -11.82
C ILE A 218 -8.77 13.85 -11.13
N VAL A 219 -8.98 14.53 -10.01
CA VAL A 219 -10.15 14.32 -9.15
C VAL A 219 -11.48 14.45 -9.89
N ASP A 220 -11.57 15.37 -10.85
CA ASP A 220 -12.78 15.56 -11.66
C ASP A 220 -12.86 14.64 -12.89
N GLU A 221 -11.76 13.99 -13.27
CA GLU A 221 -11.69 13.02 -14.37
C GLU A 221 -12.02 11.59 -13.91
N MET A 222 -11.92 11.32 -12.59
CA MET A 222 -12.28 10.02 -12.03
C MET A 222 -13.79 9.81 -11.95
N ALA A 223 -14.23 8.56 -11.94
CA ALA A 223 -15.61 8.19 -11.68
C ALA A 223 -16.12 8.85 -10.38
N ALA A 224 -17.41 9.20 -10.34
CA ALA A 224 -18.01 9.74 -9.13
C ALA A 224 -17.93 8.69 -7.98
N PRO A 225 -17.95 9.14 -6.70
CA PRO A 225 -17.90 8.23 -5.57
C PRO A 225 -18.91 7.09 -5.67
N ARG A 226 -18.46 5.85 -5.45
CA ARG A 226 -19.27 4.62 -5.51
C ARG A 226 -19.87 4.31 -6.90
N GLN A 227 -19.33 4.89 -7.98
CA GLN A 227 -19.83 4.68 -9.35
C GLN A 227 -18.83 3.93 -10.24
N ASN A 228 -17.64 3.58 -9.74
CA ASN A 228 -16.70 2.74 -10.47
C ASN A 228 -16.99 1.25 -10.23
N GLU A 229 -16.36 0.37 -11.02
CA GLU A 229 -16.34 -1.07 -10.74
C GLU A 229 -15.68 -1.33 -9.36
N TYR A 230 -16.20 -2.30 -8.63
CA TYR A 230 -15.66 -2.65 -7.30
C TYR A 230 -14.16 -2.97 -7.38
N GLY A 231 -13.38 -2.45 -6.42
CA GLY A 231 -11.93 -2.56 -6.40
C GLY A 231 -11.18 -1.54 -7.27
N ARG A 232 -11.87 -0.76 -8.10
CA ARG A 232 -11.28 0.34 -8.87
C ARG A 232 -11.43 1.67 -8.12
N ALA A 233 -10.38 2.48 -8.18
CA ALA A 233 -10.37 3.79 -7.53
C ALA A 233 -11.37 4.76 -8.19
N ASP A 234 -12.06 5.51 -7.35
CA ASP A 234 -12.95 6.59 -7.73
C ASP A 234 -12.49 7.92 -7.11
N ARG A 235 -13.28 8.96 -7.28
CA ARG A 235 -13.01 10.30 -6.74
C ARG A 235 -12.82 10.30 -5.22
N ALA A 236 -13.53 9.46 -4.48
CA ALA A 236 -13.39 9.39 -3.03
C ALA A 236 -12.05 8.80 -2.61
N ALA A 237 -11.49 7.86 -3.38
CA ALA A 237 -10.14 7.35 -3.15
C ALA A 237 -9.08 8.45 -3.32
N ALA A 238 -9.23 9.32 -4.33
CA ALA A 238 -8.35 10.48 -4.50
C ALA A 238 -8.50 11.49 -3.36
N TRP A 239 -9.71 11.80 -2.91
CA TRP A 239 -9.94 12.65 -1.73
C TRP A 239 -9.33 12.04 -0.45
N MET A 240 -9.42 10.72 -0.29
CA MET A 240 -8.84 10.04 0.86
C MET A 240 -7.31 10.15 0.86
N LEU A 241 -6.67 9.97 -0.29
CA LEU A 241 -5.22 10.12 -0.40
C LEU A 241 -4.77 11.57 -0.17
N LEU A 242 -5.53 12.57 -0.66
CA LEU A 242 -5.31 13.99 -0.33
C LEU A 242 -5.46 14.24 1.18
N GLY A 243 -6.50 13.70 1.82
CA GLY A 243 -6.69 13.81 3.26
C GLY A 243 -5.50 13.25 4.06
N LYS A 244 -5.00 12.07 3.68
CA LYS A 244 -3.80 11.45 4.28
C LYS A 244 -2.53 12.28 4.03
N LEU A 245 -2.38 12.80 2.82
CA LEU A 245 -1.26 13.67 2.46
C LEU A 245 -1.23 14.93 3.34
N TYR A 246 -2.37 15.58 3.51
CA TYR A 246 -2.49 16.80 4.30
C TYR A 246 -2.40 16.55 5.81
N LEU A 247 -2.90 15.43 6.31
CA LEU A 247 -2.77 15.06 7.73
C LEU A 247 -1.30 14.94 8.14
N ASN A 248 -0.45 14.45 7.23
CA ASN A 248 0.97 14.26 7.45
C ASN A 248 1.83 15.41 6.87
N ALA A 249 1.24 16.49 6.37
CA ALA A 249 1.96 17.58 5.71
C ALA A 249 3.03 18.22 6.60
N GLU A 250 2.77 18.35 7.91
CA GLU A 250 3.75 18.87 8.87
C GLU A 250 5.00 17.99 8.96
N VAL A 251 4.85 16.66 8.91
CA VAL A 251 5.97 15.70 8.88
C VAL A 251 6.73 15.78 7.55
N TYR A 252 6.02 15.98 6.44
CA TYR A 252 6.63 15.92 5.11
C TYR A 252 7.27 17.25 4.67
N THR A 253 6.70 18.38 5.12
CA THR A 253 7.04 19.73 4.62
C THR A 253 7.32 20.75 5.71
N ASN A 254 7.23 20.38 7.00
CA ASN A 254 7.21 21.27 8.15
C ASN A 254 6.10 22.34 8.11
N THR A 255 5.04 22.11 7.34
CA THR A 255 3.91 23.05 7.19
C THR A 255 2.60 22.32 7.42
N PRO A 256 1.84 22.64 8.49
CA PRO A 256 0.57 21.98 8.76
C PRO A 256 -0.52 22.36 7.75
N ARG A 257 -1.36 21.39 7.37
CA ARG A 257 -2.44 21.54 6.39
C ARG A 257 -3.78 21.00 6.93
N TYR A 258 -4.05 21.12 8.22
CA TYR A 258 -5.21 20.50 8.88
C TYR A 258 -6.58 21.03 8.40
N ASN A 259 -6.66 22.25 7.88
CA ASN A 259 -7.88 22.76 7.24
C ASN A 259 -8.23 21.98 5.96
N ASP A 260 -7.21 21.59 5.19
CA ASP A 260 -7.40 20.79 3.98
C ASP A 260 -7.88 19.36 4.33
N VAL A 261 -7.39 18.79 5.45
CA VAL A 261 -7.91 17.52 5.98
C VAL A 261 -9.42 17.62 6.23
N ILE A 262 -9.89 18.67 6.90
CA ILE A 262 -11.32 18.89 7.14
C ILE A 262 -12.09 18.91 5.82
N THR A 263 -11.61 19.68 4.83
CA THR A 263 -12.28 19.81 3.52
C THR A 263 -12.45 18.43 2.84
N TYR A 264 -11.39 17.64 2.76
CA TYR A 264 -11.45 16.37 2.03
C TYR A 264 -12.17 15.26 2.82
N THR A 265 -12.07 15.26 4.14
CA THR A 265 -12.86 14.34 4.98
C THR A 265 -14.35 14.65 4.88
N GLU A 266 -14.78 15.92 4.87
CA GLU A 266 -16.17 16.32 4.65
C GLU A 266 -16.68 15.93 3.27
N ASN A 267 -15.86 16.06 2.21
CA ASN A 267 -16.23 15.58 0.88
C ASN A 267 -16.56 14.08 0.87
N ILE A 268 -15.74 13.26 1.53
CA ILE A 268 -15.96 11.81 1.62
C ILE A 268 -17.20 11.49 2.47
N ILE A 269 -17.34 12.12 3.62
CA ILE A 269 -18.49 11.91 4.53
C ILE A 269 -19.79 12.22 3.80
N ASN A 270 -19.81 13.26 2.97
CA ASN A 270 -21.00 13.65 2.18
C ASN A 270 -21.19 12.81 0.92
N ALA A 271 -20.30 11.89 0.59
CA ALA A 271 -20.38 11.05 -0.60
C ALA A 271 -21.23 9.78 -0.43
N GLY A 272 -21.82 9.57 0.75
CA GLY A 272 -22.80 8.50 0.98
C GLY A 272 -22.20 7.18 1.50
N TYR A 273 -20.96 7.18 1.97
CA TYR A 273 -20.42 6.08 2.78
C TYR A 273 -21.04 6.10 4.18
N THR A 274 -21.16 4.95 4.82
CA THR A 274 -21.76 4.83 6.17
C THR A 274 -20.98 3.85 7.03
N ILE A 275 -21.02 4.04 8.35
CA ILE A 275 -20.51 3.05 9.30
C ILE A 275 -21.61 2.01 9.52
N PRO A 276 -21.48 0.78 9.00
CA PRO A 276 -22.50 -0.23 9.17
C PRO A 276 -22.56 -0.69 10.63
N GLN A 277 -23.77 -0.83 11.15
CA GLN A 277 -23.99 -1.32 12.51
C GLN A 277 -24.01 -2.87 12.54
N ILE A 278 -22.91 -3.45 12.09
CA ILE A 278 -22.60 -4.89 12.09
C ILE A 278 -21.49 -5.16 13.11
N PRO A 279 -21.30 -6.39 13.59
CA PRO A 279 -20.13 -6.74 14.41
C PRO A 279 -18.82 -6.33 13.71
N TYR A 280 -17.89 -5.73 14.45
CA TYR A 280 -16.63 -5.21 13.88
C TYR A 280 -15.86 -6.25 13.06
N PHE A 281 -15.82 -7.51 13.50
CA PHE A 281 -15.09 -8.57 12.80
C PHE A 281 -15.68 -8.91 11.41
N HIS A 282 -16.95 -8.53 11.12
CA HIS A 282 -17.55 -8.73 9.79
C HIS A 282 -16.85 -7.92 8.71
N LEU A 283 -16.15 -6.84 9.07
CA LEU A 283 -15.36 -6.04 8.11
C LEU A 283 -14.19 -6.82 7.50
N PHE A 284 -13.83 -7.97 8.07
CA PHE A 284 -12.60 -8.71 7.76
C PHE A 284 -12.87 -10.21 7.48
N LEU A 285 -14.09 -10.53 7.03
CA LEU A 285 -14.51 -11.86 6.61
C LEU A 285 -14.38 -12.04 5.08
N ALA A 286 -14.51 -13.29 4.62
CA ALA A 286 -14.40 -13.66 3.20
C ALA A 286 -15.46 -13.01 2.29
N ASP A 287 -16.60 -12.60 2.86
CA ASP A 287 -17.72 -11.95 2.18
C ASP A 287 -17.83 -10.44 2.48
N ASN A 288 -16.73 -9.79 2.86
CA ASN A 288 -16.73 -8.37 3.24
C ASN A 288 -17.02 -7.41 2.06
N ASP A 289 -17.03 -7.91 0.85
CA ASP A 289 -17.49 -7.22 -0.36
C ASP A 289 -19.05 -7.14 -0.46
N SER A 290 -19.77 -7.96 0.31
CA SER A 290 -21.22 -8.15 0.15
C SER A 290 -22.02 -8.29 1.44
N ASN A 291 -21.39 -8.40 2.61
CA ASN A 291 -22.06 -8.61 3.91
C ASN A 291 -22.50 -7.31 4.62
N GLY A 292 -22.37 -6.16 3.98
CA GLY A 292 -22.64 -4.83 4.54
C GLY A 292 -21.36 -4.04 4.87
N ALA A 293 -20.20 -4.68 4.97
CA ALA A 293 -18.92 -4.03 5.23
C ALA A 293 -18.51 -3.06 4.11
N GLN A 294 -18.87 -3.38 2.86
CA GLN A 294 -18.59 -2.56 1.67
C GLN A 294 -19.20 -1.15 1.73
N GLU A 295 -20.19 -0.90 2.58
CA GLU A 295 -20.77 0.42 2.75
C GLU A 295 -19.80 1.43 3.40
N GLU A 296 -18.80 0.93 4.14
CA GLU A 296 -17.76 1.72 4.77
C GLU A 296 -16.51 1.86 3.88
N VAL A 297 -16.29 0.93 2.93
CA VAL A 297 -15.04 0.83 2.17
C VAL A 297 -15.00 1.84 1.03
N ILE A 298 -13.95 2.65 0.99
CA ILE A 298 -13.70 3.69 -0.02
C ILE A 298 -12.83 3.13 -1.15
N PHE A 299 -11.78 2.40 -0.79
CA PHE A 299 -10.88 1.73 -1.73
C PHE A 299 -10.38 0.43 -1.13
N THR A 300 -10.53 -0.65 -1.85
CA THR A 300 -10.10 -1.99 -1.43
C THR A 300 -9.06 -2.57 -2.39
N ILE A 301 -8.24 -3.50 -1.88
CA ILE A 301 -7.46 -4.42 -2.68
C ILE A 301 -8.23 -5.74 -2.70
N PRO A 302 -8.89 -6.09 -3.83
CA PRO A 302 -9.71 -7.29 -3.88
C PRO A 302 -8.87 -8.56 -3.94
N PHE A 303 -9.36 -9.59 -3.24
CA PHE A 303 -8.80 -10.94 -3.26
C PHE A 303 -9.89 -11.98 -3.55
N ASP A 304 -9.53 -12.99 -4.33
CA ASP A 304 -10.38 -14.11 -4.74
C ASP A 304 -9.52 -15.38 -4.70
N GLY A 305 -9.85 -16.31 -3.83
CA GLY A 305 -9.05 -17.51 -3.59
C GLY A 305 -8.82 -18.41 -4.81
N LEU A 306 -9.60 -18.19 -5.90
CA LEU A 306 -9.43 -18.92 -7.15
C LEU A 306 -8.65 -18.14 -8.22
N ARG A 307 -8.57 -16.81 -8.13
CA ARG A 307 -8.01 -15.94 -9.17
C ARG A 307 -6.81 -15.12 -8.72
N THR A 308 -6.82 -14.59 -7.49
CA THR A 308 -5.73 -13.78 -6.95
C THR A 308 -4.83 -14.60 -6.03
N GLN A 309 -4.33 -15.73 -6.54
CA GLN A 309 -3.54 -16.67 -5.77
C GLN A 309 -2.08 -16.22 -5.61
N ALA A 310 -1.68 -15.95 -4.35
CA ALA A 310 -0.31 -15.65 -3.94
C ALA A 310 -0.11 -16.03 -2.48
N PHE A 311 1.11 -16.38 -2.08
CA PHE A 311 1.45 -16.58 -0.67
C PHE A 311 1.82 -15.26 0.05
N GLY A 312 1.42 -14.14 -0.53
CA GLY A 312 1.42 -12.80 0.06
C GLY A 312 0.00 -12.31 0.35
N GLY A 313 -0.17 -10.99 0.42
CA GLY A 313 -1.48 -10.35 0.56
C GLY A 313 -2.29 -10.86 1.74
N MET A 314 -3.59 -11.08 1.51
CA MET A 314 -4.50 -11.55 2.56
C MET A 314 -4.25 -13.01 2.95
N THR A 315 -3.73 -13.86 2.08
CA THR A 315 -3.26 -15.20 2.44
C THR A 315 -2.24 -15.13 3.58
N PHE A 316 -1.24 -14.24 3.48
CA PHE A 316 -0.28 -14.03 4.55
C PHE A 316 -0.94 -13.52 5.84
N LEU A 317 -1.83 -12.52 5.76
CA LEU A 317 -2.47 -11.92 6.94
C LEU A 317 -3.43 -12.88 7.66
N THR A 318 -3.96 -13.87 6.95
CA THR A 318 -4.87 -14.88 7.53
C THR A 318 -4.10 -16.07 8.11
N HIS A 319 -3.09 -16.58 7.42
CA HIS A 319 -2.33 -17.77 7.85
C HIS A 319 -1.26 -17.46 8.91
N ALA A 320 -0.53 -16.34 8.76
CA ALA A 320 0.62 -16.05 9.60
C ALA A 320 0.31 -15.91 11.11
N PRO A 321 -0.86 -15.37 11.53
CA PRO A 321 -1.22 -15.25 12.95
C PRO A 321 -1.91 -16.48 13.53
N VAL A 322 -2.13 -17.54 12.76
CA VAL A 322 -2.80 -18.76 13.25
C VAL A 322 -1.77 -19.81 13.67
N GLY A 323 -1.96 -20.39 14.86
CA GLY A 323 -1.04 -21.40 15.40
C GLY A 323 -1.42 -21.86 16.81
N GLY A 324 -0.56 -22.65 17.44
CA GLY A 324 -0.77 -23.12 18.82
C GLY A 324 -2.06 -23.94 18.96
N SER A 325 -2.93 -23.54 19.88
CA SER A 325 -4.25 -24.15 20.16
C SER A 325 -5.36 -23.69 19.20
N MET A 326 -5.09 -22.70 18.32
CA MET A 326 -6.08 -22.20 17.35
C MET A 326 -6.46 -23.30 16.36
N ASN A 327 -7.77 -23.41 16.08
CA ASN A 327 -8.30 -24.33 15.07
C ASN A 327 -8.30 -23.64 13.68
N PRO A 328 -7.45 -24.01 12.72
CA PRO A 328 -7.39 -23.37 11.41
C PRO A 328 -8.72 -23.35 10.64
N ALA A 329 -9.59 -24.35 10.85
CA ALA A 329 -10.91 -24.41 10.21
C ALA A 329 -11.83 -23.26 10.61
N GLU A 330 -11.69 -22.69 11.81
CA GLU A 330 -12.44 -21.51 12.23
C GLU A 330 -11.98 -20.22 11.53
N PHE A 331 -10.82 -20.28 10.88
CA PHE A 331 -10.26 -19.22 10.06
C PHE A 331 -10.45 -19.48 8.56
N GLY A 332 -11.12 -20.57 8.17
CA GLY A 332 -11.35 -20.96 6.77
C GLY A 332 -10.07 -21.28 6.00
N ILE A 333 -9.05 -21.83 6.68
CA ILE A 333 -7.73 -22.15 6.13
C ILE A 333 -7.31 -23.58 6.46
N ASN A 334 -6.40 -24.15 5.68
CA ASN A 334 -5.90 -25.51 5.86
C ASN A 334 -4.82 -25.66 6.93
N GLY A 335 -4.21 -24.57 7.39
CA GLY A 335 -3.19 -24.58 8.43
C GLY A 335 -2.66 -23.20 8.76
N GLY A 336 -2.20 -22.99 9.99
CA GLY A 336 -1.55 -21.77 10.41
C GLY A 336 -0.04 -21.79 10.16
N TRP A 337 0.58 -20.59 10.10
CA TRP A 337 2.02 -20.46 9.86
C TRP A 337 2.81 -20.08 11.11
N PHE A 338 2.18 -19.90 12.26
CA PHE A 338 2.83 -19.70 13.57
C PHE A 338 3.82 -18.52 13.61
N GLY A 339 3.58 -17.45 12.85
CA GLY A 339 4.58 -16.39 12.64
C GLY A 339 4.34 -15.14 13.45
N ILE A 340 3.13 -14.58 13.38
CA ILE A 340 2.85 -13.21 13.84
C ILE A 340 1.99 -13.23 15.10
N ARG A 341 2.35 -12.39 16.07
CA ARG A 341 1.59 -12.10 17.30
C ARG A 341 1.62 -10.61 17.55
N THR A 342 0.87 -10.15 18.55
CA THR A 342 0.91 -8.75 18.97
C THR A 342 1.69 -8.56 20.26
N THR A 343 2.06 -7.31 20.55
CA THR A 343 2.82 -6.94 21.76
C THR A 343 1.90 -6.64 22.93
N PRO A 344 2.40 -6.70 24.19
CA PRO A 344 1.64 -6.27 25.36
C PRO A 344 1.15 -4.82 25.27
N THR A 345 1.92 -3.92 24.69
CA THR A 345 1.59 -2.51 24.51
C THR A 345 0.28 -2.33 23.73
N PHE A 346 0.09 -3.09 22.66
CA PHE A 346 -1.18 -3.08 21.92
C PHE A 346 -2.32 -3.71 22.73
N VAL A 347 -2.08 -4.85 23.37
CA VAL A 347 -3.09 -5.56 24.17
C VAL A 347 -3.65 -4.65 25.28
N GLU A 348 -2.80 -3.88 25.95
CA GLU A 348 -3.15 -2.98 27.05
C GLU A 348 -4.03 -1.78 26.63
N GLN A 349 -4.23 -1.56 25.35
CA GLN A 349 -5.20 -0.58 24.85
C GLN A 349 -6.66 -1.03 25.03
N PHE A 350 -6.89 -2.33 25.25
CA PHE A 350 -8.22 -2.89 25.49
C PHE A 350 -8.40 -3.21 26.99
N PRO A 351 -9.29 -2.50 27.69
CA PRO A 351 -9.59 -2.86 29.08
C PRO A 351 -10.13 -4.28 29.18
N ASN A 352 -9.58 -5.08 30.10
CA ASN A 352 -10.02 -6.47 30.32
C ASN A 352 -9.94 -7.32 29.04
N GLU A 353 -8.76 -7.36 28.43
CA GLU A 353 -8.46 -7.88 27.10
C GLU A 353 -8.98 -9.30 26.82
N GLU A 354 -9.03 -10.18 27.83
CA GLU A 354 -9.58 -11.55 27.71
C GLU A 354 -11.10 -11.58 27.57
N ASN A 355 -11.79 -10.57 28.09
CA ASN A 355 -13.26 -10.43 28.09
C ASN A 355 -13.65 -8.97 27.83
N SER A 356 -13.04 -8.34 26.86
CA SER A 356 -13.30 -6.94 26.54
C SER A 356 -14.73 -6.72 26.06
N ALA A 357 -15.36 -5.66 26.56
CA ALA A 357 -16.63 -5.18 26.01
C ALA A 357 -16.45 -4.48 24.65
N ASP A 358 -15.22 -4.11 24.28
CA ASP A 358 -14.87 -3.56 22.98
C ASP A 358 -14.72 -4.71 21.97
N GLY A 359 -15.67 -4.84 21.05
CA GLY A 359 -15.69 -5.89 20.03
C GLY A 359 -14.53 -5.83 19.02
N ARG A 360 -13.67 -4.80 19.12
CA ARG A 360 -12.43 -4.70 18.31
C ARG A 360 -11.27 -5.48 18.94
N ALA A 361 -11.37 -5.94 20.17
CA ALA A 361 -10.35 -6.76 20.84
C ALA A 361 -10.35 -8.20 20.28
N LEU A 362 -10.01 -8.37 19.00
CA LEU A 362 -9.97 -9.67 18.31
C LEU A 362 -8.66 -10.40 18.64
N LEU A 363 -8.45 -10.67 19.93
CA LEU A 363 -7.26 -11.31 20.48
C LEU A 363 -7.57 -12.77 20.79
N TYR A 364 -6.63 -13.67 20.46
CA TYR A 364 -6.67 -15.07 20.85
C TYR A 364 -5.67 -15.29 21.99
N THR A 365 -6.17 -15.70 23.15
CA THR A 365 -5.40 -15.76 24.40
C THR A 365 -5.19 -17.18 24.93
N ASP A 366 -5.97 -18.17 24.45
CA ASP A 366 -5.91 -19.56 24.96
C ASP A 366 -4.57 -20.22 24.67
N GLY A 367 -3.87 -20.61 25.74
CA GLY A 367 -2.54 -21.19 25.67
C GLY A 367 -1.42 -20.21 25.30
N GLN A 368 -1.68 -18.89 25.35
CA GLN A 368 -0.69 -17.85 25.04
C GLN A 368 -0.40 -16.96 26.25
N ASN A 369 0.80 -16.45 26.31
CA ASN A 369 1.25 -15.45 27.30
C ASN A 369 1.17 -14.06 26.67
N LYS A 370 0.69 -13.07 27.43
CA LYS A 370 0.73 -11.66 26.98
C LYS A 370 2.15 -11.18 26.80
N ASP A 371 3.01 -11.39 27.80
CA ASP A 371 4.42 -11.02 27.78
C ASP A 371 5.24 -11.93 26.86
N ILE A 372 6.21 -11.36 26.18
CA ILE A 372 7.07 -12.04 25.21
C ILE A 372 8.48 -12.15 25.80
N GLU A 373 8.79 -13.30 26.41
CA GLU A 373 10.12 -13.58 26.95
C GLU A 373 11.09 -13.99 25.85
N GLU A 374 10.61 -14.73 24.85
CA GLU A 374 11.35 -15.18 23.67
C GLU A 374 10.54 -14.92 22.40
N VAL A 375 11.17 -14.41 21.35
CA VAL A 375 10.49 -14.06 20.08
C VAL A 375 10.04 -15.29 19.29
N GLY A 376 10.80 -16.40 19.34
CA GLY A 376 10.56 -17.58 18.51
C GLY A 376 9.27 -18.35 18.80
N PRO A 377 8.98 -18.72 20.07
CA PRO A 377 7.82 -19.52 20.41
C PRO A 377 6.49 -18.79 20.14
N PHE A 378 5.56 -19.43 19.42
CA PHE A 378 4.29 -18.82 19.03
C PHE A 378 3.37 -18.50 20.22
N ASN A 379 3.51 -19.18 21.35
CA ASN A 379 2.74 -18.93 22.56
C ASN A 379 3.22 -17.71 23.39
N GLN A 380 4.16 -16.95 22.86
CA GLN A 380 4.69 -15.72 23.47
C GLN A 380 4.14 -14.51 22.69
N GLY A 381 3.28 -13.72 23.31
CA GLY A 381 2.42 -12.71 22.70
C GLY A 381 1.05 -13.32 22.29
N TYR A 382 -0.03 -12.53 22.36
CA TYR A 382 -1.34 -12.97 21.90
C TYR A 382 -1.42 -12.99 20.38
N ALA A 383 -2.11 -13.98 19.81
CA ALA A 383 -2.42 -13.99 18.39
C ALA A 383 -3.58 -13.03 18.08
N VAL A 384 -3.60 -12.50 16.87
CA VAL A 384 -4.64 -11.59 16.38
C VAL A 384 -5.55 -12.36 15.44
N ALA A 385 -6.85 -12.41 15.78
CA ALA A 385 -7.88 -13.14 15.05
C ALA A 385 -8.75 -12.21 14.16
N LYS A 386 -8.15 -11.16 13.63
CA LYS A 386 -8.86 -10.12 12.88
C LYS A 386 -9.37 -10.61 11.52
N TYR A 387 -8.51 -11.26 10.74
CA TYR A 387 -8.84 -11.74 9.40
C TYR A 387 -9.22 -13.22 9.44
N ARG A 388 -10.41 -13.56 8.88
CA ARG A 388 -10.92 -14.93 8.82
C ARG A 388 -11.53 -15.19 7.46
N ASN A 389 -11.02 -16.19 6.75
CA ASN A 389 -11.50 -16.59 5.43
C ASN A 389 -12.79 -17.44 5.50
N VAL A 390 -13.76 -16.96 6.28
CA VAL A 390 -15.12 -17.49 6.37
C VAL A 390 -16.14 -16.38 6.16
N ASP A 391 -17.32 -16.71 5.67
CA ASP A 391 -18.44 -15.76 5.58
C ASP A 391 -19.10 -15.52 6.95
N VAL A 392 -20.12 -14.64 7.00
CA VAL A 392 -20.91 -14.36 8.24
C VAL A 392 -21.59 -15.58 8.85
N ASN A 393 -21.74 -16.68 8.10
CA ASN A 393 -22.33 -17.95 8.55
C ASN A 393 -21.26 -18.98 8.93
N GLY A 394 -19.98 -18.67 8.81
CA GLY A 394 -18.84 -19.56 9.07
C GLY A 394 -18.50 -20.51 7.91
N VAL A 395 -18.99 -20.25 6.69
CA VAL A 395 -18.64 -21.02 5.49
C VAL A 395 -17.28 -20.56 4.99
N PRO A 396 -16.31 -21.46 4.76
CA PRO A 396 -14.99 -21.12 4.22
C PRO A 396 -15.08 -20.48 2.83
N GLY A 397 -14.06 -19.69 2.49
CA GLY A 397 -13.91 -19.05 1.18
C GLY A 397 -13.87 -20.02 0.00
N SER A 398 -13.76 -19.49 -1.20
CA SER A 398 -13.94 -20.19 -2.48
C SER A 398 -12.88 -21.26 -2.78
N ASP A 399 -11.64 -21.08 -2.28
CA ASP A 399 -10.59 -22.07 -2.44
C ASP A 399 -10.79 -23.27 -1.52
N ALA A 400 -11.26 -24.39 -2.11
CA ALA A 400 -11.51 -25.62 -1.37
C ALA A 400 -10.26 -26.25 -0.73
N SER A 401 -9.04 -25.88 -1.17
CA SER A 401 -7.80 -26.31 -0.53
C SER A 401 -7.54 -25.56 0.78
N GLY A 402 -8.11 -24.37 0.95
CA GLY A 402 -7.88 -23.47 2.08
C GLY A 402 -6.50 -22.83 2.09
N ASP A 403 -5.79 -22.82 0.94
CA ASP A 403 -4.50 -22.16 0.79
C ASP A 403 -4.65 -20.64 0.59
N HIS A 404 -5.67 -20.22 -0.17
CA HIS A 404 -5.87 -18.83 -0.57
C HIS A 404 -7.18 -18.26 -0.04
N THR A 405 -7.27 -16.93 0.08
CA THR A 405 -8.37 -16.26 0.77
C THR A 405 -9.17 -15.33 -0.14
N ASP A 406 -10.46 -15.14 0.20
CA ASP A 406 -11.38 -14.24 -0.48
C ASP A 406 -11.53 -12.88 0.23
N ILE A 407 -10.83 -12.66 1.34
CA ILE A 407 -10.98 -11.43 2.13
C ILE A 407 -10.39 -10.25 1.37
N ASP A 408 -11.18 -9.23 1.10
CA ASP A 408 -10.69 -7.99 0.55
C ASP A 408 -10.00 -7.13 1.60
N PHE A 409 -8.86 -6.53 1.25
CA PHE A 409 -8.14 -5.64 2.16
C PHE A 409 -8.69 -4.22 2.07
N PRO A 410 -9.30 -3.66 3.14
CA PRO A 410 -9.86 -2.32 3.11
C PRO A 410 -8.74 -1.27 3.22
N MET A 411 -8.15 -0.90 2.07
CA MET A 411 -7.04 0.05 2.02
C MET A 411 -7.44 1.44 2.53
N PHE A 412 -8.67 1.87 2.21
CA PHE A 412 -9.28 3.10 2.70
C PHE A 412 -10.71 2.85 3.12
N ARG A 413 -11.10 3.28 4.33
CA ARG A 413 -12.46 3.16 4.85
C ARG A 413 -12.88 4.38 5.68
N LEU A 414 -14.19 4.58 5.83
CA LEU A 414 -14.78 5.76 6.45
C LEU A 414 -14.36 5.96 7.92
N ALA A 415 -14.09 4.88 8.67
CA ALA A 415 -13.61 5.01 10.04
C ALA A 415 -12.29 5.79 10.14
N ASP A 416 -11.35 5.58 9.21
CA ASP A 416 -10.12 6.39 9.17
C ASP A 416 -10.43 7.86 8.85
N VAL A 417 -11.41 8.13 7.98
CA VAL A 417 -11.87 9.50 7.68
C VAL A 417 -12.40 10.21 8.92
N TYR A 418 -13.20 9.52 9.75
CA TYR A 418 -13.72 10.06 11.00
C TYR A 418 -12.61 10.37 12.01
N LEU A 419 -11.63 9.47 12.11
CA LEU A 419 -10.47 9.66 12.98
C LEU A 419 -9.54 10.78 12.47
N MET A 420 -9.33 10.89 11.15
CA MET A 420 -8.58 12.01 10.54
C MET A 420 -9.26 13.36 10.79
N TYR A 421 -10.59 13.43 10.65
CA TYR A 421 -11.36 14.63 10.96
C TYR A 421 -11.17 15.04 12.42
N ALA A 422 -11.33 14.12 13.35
CA ALA A 422 -11.20 14.37 14.78
C ALA A 422 -9.77 14.83 15.15
N GLU A 423 -8.75 14.20 14.59
CA GLU A 423 -7.36 14.60 14.78
C GLU A 423 -7.10 16.00 14.22
N ALA A 424 -7.58 16.30 13.01
CA ALA A 424 -7.41 17.62 12.40
C ALA A 424 -8.05 18.76 13.21
N VAL A 425 -9.24 18.52 13.77
CA VAL A 425 -9.91 19.46 14.68
C VAL A 425 -9.04 19.74 15.92
N LEU A 426 -8.48 18.70 16.54
CA LEU A 426 -7.61 18.84 17.72
C LEU A 426 -6.28 19.55 17.42
N ARG A 427 -5.76 19.41 16.21
CA ARG A 427 -4.54 20.07 15.76
C ARG A 427 -4.76 21.50 15.25
N GLY A 428 -5.98 22.04 15.40
CA GLY A 428 -6.30 23.44 15.07
C GLY A 428 -6.79 23.64 13.63
N GLY A 429 -7.15 22.58 12.90
CA GLY A 429 -7.96 22.66 11.69
C GLY A 429 -9.35 23.20 11.99
N GLY A 430 -10.05 23.65 10.96
CA GLY A 430 -11.46 24.01 11.05
C GLY A 430 -12.32 22.83 11.50
N GLY A 431 -13.63 22.96 11.43
CA GLY A 431 -14.54 21.90 11.84
C GLY A 431 -15.02 22.05 13.29
N SER A 432 -15.73 21.02 13.80
CA SER A 432 -16.42 21.09 15.07
C SER A 432 -16.02 19.93 16.01
N ALA A 433 -15.60 20.27 17.25
CA ALA A 433 -15.29 19.26 18.25
C ALA A 433 -16.51 18.39 18.62
N SER A 434 -17.72 18.96 18.61
CA SER A 434 -18.93 18.16 18.84
C SER A 434 -19.23 17.19 17.70
N THR A 435 -18.93 17.58 16.46
CA THR A 435 -19.03 16.69 15.29
C THR A 435 -17.99 15.58 15.37
N ALA A 436 -16.75 15.91 15.73
CA ALA A 436 -15.69 14.94 15.97
C ALA A 436 -16.09 13.89 17.02
N VAL A 437 -16.64 14.31 18.16
CA VAL A 437 -17.17 13.40 19.19
C VAL A 437 -18.28 12.51 18.64
N SER A 438 -19.17 13.05 17.80
CA SER A 438 -20.25 12.27 17.19
C SER A 438 -19.71 11.16 16.30
N TYR A 439 -18.69 11.45 15.45
CA TYR A 439 -18.06 10.46 14.59
C TYR A 439 -17.33 9.38 15.39
N ILE A 440 -16.57 9.77 16.40
CA ILE A 440 -15.90 8.80 17.29
C ILE A 440 -16.93 7.92 18.00
N ASN A 441 -18.03 8.50 18.50
CA ASN A 441 -19.07 7.72 19.19
C ASN A 441 -19.81 6.77 18.25
N GLU A 442 -19.95 7.08 16.97
CA GLU A 442 -20.51 6.16 15.98
C GLU A 442 -19.63 4.91 15.81
N LEU A 443 -18.31 5.07 15.72
CA LEU A 443 -17.35 3.95 15.69
C LEU A 443 -17.42 3.13 16.99
N ARG A 444 -17.47 3.80 18.12
CA ARG A 444 -17.51 3.14 19.44
C ARG A 444 -18.84 2.42 19.68
N GLN A 445 -19.96 2.95 19.20
CA GLN A 445 -21.25 2.26 19.26
C GLN A 445 -21.25 0.96 18.45
N ARG A 446 -20.64 0.96 17.25
CA ARG A 446 -20.41 -0.29 16.51
C ARG A 446 -19.54 -1.27 17.31
N ALA A 447 -18.45 -0.78 17.91
CA ALA A 447 -17.49 -1.60 18.64
C ALA A 447 -18.10 -2.23 19.91
N TYR A 448 -18.88 -1.47 20.67
CA TYR A 448 -19.49 -1.91 21.95
C TYR A 448 -20.90 -2.51 21.77
N GLY A 449 -21.51 -2.33 20.60
CA GLY A 449 -22.90 -2.75 20.36
C GLY A 449 -23.96 -1.84 21.04
N ASP A 450 -23.52 -0.83 21.79
CA ASP A 450 -24.35 0.15 22.48
C ASP A 450 -23.59 1.45 22.78
N THR A 451 -24.19 2.32 23.62
CA THR A 451 -23.59 3.63 23.97
C THR A 451 -22.63 3.58 25.16
N SER A 452 -22.34 2.41 25.73
CA SER A 452 -21.49 2.27 26.93
C SER A 452 -20.03 2.70 26.68
N GLY A 453 -19.58 2.59 25.45
CA GLY A 453 -18.26 3.04 25.01
C GLY A 453 -18.17 4.52 24.63
N ASN A 454 -19.27 5.29 24.68
CA ASN A 454 -19.27 6.68 24.22
C ASN A 454 -18.36 7.58 25.05
N ILE A 455 -17.73 8.53 24.38
CA ILE A 455 -16.91 9.58 24.98
C ILE A 455 -17.64 10.91 25.02
N THR A 456 -17.16 11.83 25.87
CA THR A 456 -17.54 13.22 25.90
C THR A 456 -16.49 14.10 25.19
N GLN A 457 -16.79 15.37 24.99
CA GLN A 457 -15.82 16.30 24.41
C GLN A 457 -14.56 16.48 25.28
N GLY A 458 -14.68 16.29 26.60
CA GLY A 458 -13.55 16.38 27.52
C GLY A 458 -12.57 15.20 27.40
N ASP A 459 -13.03 14.07 26.88
CA ASP A 459 -12.21 12.86 26.65
C ASP A 459 -11.48 12.91 25.31
N LEU A 460 -11.92 13.77 24.38
CA LEU A 460 -11.36 13.87 23.03
C LEU A 460 -10.04 14.65 23.07
N THR A 461 -8.93 13.93 23.14
CA THR A 461 -7.56 14.44 23.17
C THR A 461 -6.71 13.79 22.08
N LEU A 462 -5.53 14.32 21.77
CA LEU A 462 -4.60 13.69 20.84
C LEU A 462 -4.13 12.32 21.33
N ASP A 463 -3.86 12.17 22.64
CA ASP A 463 -3.50 10.86 23.23
C ASP A 463 -4.64 9.85 23.09
N PHE A 464 -5.90 10.27 23.29
CA PHE A 464 -7.04 9.41 23.02
C PHE A 464 -7.13 9.02 21.54
N ILE A 465 -6.87 9.95 20.61
CA ILE A 465 -6.98 9.69 19.16
C ILE A 465 -5.92 8.69 18.69
N ILE A 466 -4.66 8.78 19.12
CA ILE A 466 -3.64 7.82 18.70
C ILE A 466 -3.96 6.39 19.17
N ASP A 467 -4.54 6.25 20.36
CA ASP A 467 -5.01 4.97 20.90
C ASP A 467 -6.28 4.49 20.19
N GLU A 468 -7.24 5.39 19.91
CA GLU A 468 -8.47 5.02 19.20
C GLU A 468 -8.18 4.61 17.75
N ARG A 469 -7.21 5.27 17.09
CA ARG A 469 -6.71 4.86 15.76
C ARG A 469 -6.12 3.45 15.82
N SER A 470 -5.33 3.15 16.84
CA SER A 470 -4.80 1.80 17.02
C SER A 470 -5.90 0.77 17.27
N ARG A 471 -6.86 1.02 18.20
CA ARG A 471 -7.98 0.10 18.44
C ARG A 471 -8.84 -0.15 17.20
N GLU A 472 -9.05 0.87 16.37
CA GLU A 472 -9.92 0.79 15.19
C GLU A 472 -9.19 0.22 13.97
N LEU A 473 -7.93 0.64 13.71
CA LEU A 473 -7.23 0.45 12.44
C LEU A 473 -6.03 -0.52 12.53
N TYR A 474 -5.85 -1.21 13.68
CA TYR A 474 -4.71 -2.12 13.81
C TYR A 474 -4.67 -3.14 12.67
N TRP A 475 -3.45 -3.43 12.23
CA TRP A 475 -3.17 -4.35 11.13
C TRP A 475 -3.73 -3.94 9.74
N GLU A 476 -4.17 -2.67 9.59
CA GLU A 476 -4.61 -2.09 8.33
C GLU A 476 -3.57 -1.12 7.71
N CYS A 477 -2.30 -1.25 8.09
CA CYS A 477 -1.18 -0.49 7.51
C CYS A 477 -1.18 1.02 7.82
N HIS A 478 -1.51 1.42 9.05
CA HIS A 478 -1.53 2.83 9.48
C HIS A 478 -0.52 3.17 10.59
N ARG A 479 -0.22 2.20 11.48
CA ARG A 479 0.39 2.48 12.79
C ARG A 479 1.73 3.20 12.73
N ARG A 480 2.66 2.81 11.83
CA ARG A 480 3.97 3.48 11.72
C ARG A 480 3.81 4.95 11.36
N THR A 481 3.02 5.26 10.31
CA THR A 481 2.77 6.65 9.88
C THR A 481 2.13 7.47 11.00
N ASP A 482 1.20 6.87 11.77
CA ASP A 482 0.58 7.51 12.93
C ASP A 482 1.61 7.78 14.03
N LEU A 483 2.40 6.78 14.43
CA LEU A 483 3.42 6.93 15.46
C LEU A 483 4.49 7.98 15.09
N VAL A 484 4.91 8.04 13.83
CA VAL A 484 5.84 9.08 13.33
C VAL A 484 5.21 10.46 13.46
N ARG A 485 3.95 10.63 13.06
CA ARG A 485 3.22 11.92 13.17
C ARG A 485 3.02 12.37 14.61
N PHE A 486 2.88 11.43 15.54
CA PHE A 486 2.74 11.72 16.97
C PHE A 486 4.09 11.78 17.71
N GLY A 487 5.22 11.58 17.01
CA GLY A 487 6.56 11.58 17.61
C GLY A 487 6.81 10.41 18.56
N GLN A 488 6.12 9.28 18.35
CA GLN A 488 6.18 8.09 19.23
C GLN A 488 6.81 6.86 18.55
N PHE A 489 7.31 6.99 17.32
CA PHE A 489 7.82 5.85 16.57
C PHE A 489 9.23 5.44 17.00
N SER A 490 10.20 6.35 17.05
CA SER A 490 11.62 6.06 17.29
C SER A 490 12.07 6.43 18.70
N ASP A 491 12.34 7.72 18.97
CA ASP A 491 13.06 8.20 20.15
C ASP A 491 12.18 8.45 21.39
N GLN A 492 10.86 8.29 21.29
CA GLN A 492 9.92 8.46 22.40
C GLN A 492 9.17 7.16 22.75
N GLY A 493 8.72 6.39 21.76
CA GLY A 493 7.95 5.17 22.00
C GLY A 493 8.83 3.98 22.45
N VAL A 494 8.32 3.19 23.39
CA VAL A 494 8.97 1.96 23.88
C VAL A 494 7.92 0.85 23.95
N TRP A 495 8.26 -0.31 23.38
CA TRP A 495 7.48 -1.54 23.47
C TRP A 495 8.41 -2.75 23.46
N GLN A 496 7.92 -3.93 23.87
CA GLN A 496 8.75 -5.11 23.96
C GLN A 496 9.45 -5.43 22.63
N TRP A 497 10.73 -5.78 22.71
CA TRP A 497 11.64 -6.14 21.62
C TRP A 497 12.07 -5.00 20.69
N LYS A 498 11.55 -3.79 20.86
CA LYS A 498 12.13 -2.63 20.18
C LYS A 498 13.58 -2.40 20.63
N GLY A 499 14.46 -2.07 19.69
CA GLY A 499 15.91 -1.99 19.92
C GLY A 499 16.59 -3.36 20.09
N GLY A 500 15.88 -4.47 19.78
CA GLY A 500 16.40 -5.83 19.90
C GLY A 500 16.56 -6.34 21.34
N VAL A 501 15.93 -5.69 22.33
CA VAL A 501 15.96 -6.08 23.74
C VAL A 501 14.55 -6.32 24.27
N GLN A 502 14.39 -7.30 25.17
CA GLN A 502 13.08 -7.77 25.62
C GLN A 502 12.19 -6.66 26.19
N GLN A 503 12.72 -5.78 27.04
CA GLN A 503 11.95 -4.69 27.66
C GLN A 503 11.67 -3.53 26.68
N GLY A 504 12.30 -3.55 25.52
CA GLY A 504 12.30 -2.45 24.59
C GLY A 504 13.14 -1.25 25.05
N VAL A 505 13.63 -0.51 24.07
CA VAL A 505 14.30 0.79 24.28
C VAL A 505 13.89 1.73 23.15
N THR A 506 14.11 3.02 23.36
CA THR A 506 14.02 4.00 22.26
C THR A 506 15.11 3.73 21.23
N THR A 507 14.85 4.08 19.98
CA THR A 507 15.79 3.98 18.87
C THR A 507 16.14 5.39 18.37
N GLU A 508 17.12 5.51 17.50
CA GLU A 508 17.55 6.81 16.99
C GLU A 508 16.46 7.44 16.08
N ALA A 509 16.27 8.76 16.19
CA ALA A 509 15.23 9.50 15.46
C ALA A 509 15.29 9.34 13.92
N PHE A 510 16.47 9.05 13.35
CA PHE A 510 16.60 8.82 11.92
C PHE A 510 15.81 7.59 11.44
N ARG A 511 15.42 6.67 12.33
CA ARG A 511 14.63 5.48 12.01
C ARG A 511 13.16 5.78 11.69
N ASP A 512 12.73 7.03 11.85
CA ASP A 512 11.46 7.49 11.29
C ASP A 512 11.41 7.37 9.76
N LEU A 513 12.58 7.21 9.12
CA LEU A 513 12.70 6.90 7.70
C LEU A 513 13.37 5.53 7.49
N MET A 514 13.02 4.88 6.41
CA MET A 514 13.74 3.73 5.90
C MET A 514 14.97 4.19 5.10
N PRO A 515 16.05 3.40 5.06
CA PRO A 515 17.20 3.71 4.21
C PRO A 515 16.87 3.54 2.73
N ILE A 516 17.47 4.36 1.87
CA ILE A 516 17.59 4.04 0.44
C ILE A 516 18.43 2.76 0.33
N PRO A 517 18.01 1.75 -0.44
CA PRO A 517 18.75 0.49 -0.52
C PRO A 517 20.18 0.66 -1.01
N GLU A 518 21.13 -0.04 -0.39
CA GLU A 518 22.56 0.03 -0.73
C GLU A 518 22.83 -0.30 -2.21
N THR A 519 22.06 -1.23 -2.77
CA THR A 519 22.17 -1.60 -4.18
C THR A 519 21.86 -0.43 -5.11
N ASP A 520 20.82 0.35 -4.78
CA ASP A 520 20.40 1.50 -5.61
C ASP A 520 21.39 2.66 -5.51
N LEU A 521 21.89 2.94 -4.31
CA LEU A 521 22.96 3.94 -4.10
C LEU A 521 24.23 3.60 -4.87
N SER A 522 24.60 2.31 -4.94
CA SER A 522 25.80 1.88 -5.66
C SER A 522 25.66 1.99 -7.18
N LEU A 523 24.44 1.88 -7.70
CA LEU A 523 24.15 1.91 -9.14
C LEU A 523 23.79 3.30 -9.64
N ASN A 524 23.16 4.12 -8.82
CA ASN A 524 22.71 5.47 -9.19
C ASN A 524 23.39 6.54 -8.34
N THR A 525 24.41 7.17 -8.90
CA THR A 525 25.20 8.21 -8.25
C THR A 525 24.46 9.54 -8.01
N ASN A 526 23.22 9.66 -8.49
CA ASN A 526 22.36 10.83 -8.23
C ASN A 526 21.59 10.69 -6.90
N LEU A 527 21.67 9.53 -6.24
CA LEU A 527 20.99 9.27 -4.99
C LEU A 527 21.92 9.54 -3.80
N GLU A 528 21.36 10.13 -2.77
CA GLU A 528 21.97 10.33 -1.45
C GLU A 528 21.19 9.54 -0.41
N GLN A 529 21.91 8.97 0.56
CA GLN A 529 21.30 8.21 1.66
C GLN A 529 20.57 9.13 2.63
N ASN A 530 19.50 8.63 3.24
CA ASN A 530 18.85 9.30 4.37
C ASN A 530 19.84 9.45 5.55
N PRO A 531 19.81 10.58 6.26
CA PRO A 531 20.71 10.81 7.39
C PRO A 531 20.63 9.68 8.43
N GLY A 532 21.79 9.24 8.92
CA GLY A 532 21.90 8.20 9.96
C GLY A 532 22.20 6.79 9.44
N TYR A 533 22.06 6.54 8.12
CA TYR A 533 22.36 5.25 7.51
C TYR A 533 23.68 5.22 6.75
#